data_54471fbba67b15d438079e5b89309667
#
_entry.id   54471fbba67b15d438079e5b89309667
#
_cell.length_a   1.000
_cell.length_b   1.000
_cell.length_c   1.000
_cell.angle_alpha   90.00
_cell.angle_beta   90.00
_cell.angle_gamma   90.00
#
_symmetry.space_group_name_H-M   'P 1'
#
loop_
_entity.id
_entity.type
_entity.pdbx_description
1 polymer ?
#
loop_
_entity_poly.entity_id
_entity_poly.type
_entity_poly.pdbx_seq_one_letter_code
_entity_poly.pdbx_strand_id
1 'polypeptide(L)'
;VLLLCACQKSDSENKINVQSDILYVEKVENMPKDFILGMDASCVPSLEASGVKYYDHNGEEKDVYEILSTNGVNYIRVRIWNDPFNSNGQGYGGGNCDIENAVKIGKRAAKYGMKLLVNFHYSDFWADPAKQMVPKAWKDMNIEDKAEALYAYTRESLEKLKNAGADIGMVQIGNETNGAMCGEFSTELGGWEKITRLMSAGSKAVREVCPNALVAVH
;
A
#
# COMPACT_ATOMS: atom_id res chain seq x y z
N VAL A 1 -7.72 5.86 -12.92
CA VAL A 1 -8.06 7.27 -12.87
C VAL A 1 -9.58 7.37 -12.84
N LEU A 2 -10.18 7.58 -11.66
CA LEU A 2 -11.62 7.87 -11.54
C LEU A 2 -11.80 9.39 -11.63
N LEU A 3 -12.45 9.83 -12.70
CA LEU A 3 -12.96 11.19 -12.83
C LEU A 3 -14.26 11.30 -12.02
N LEU A 4 -14.25 12.14 -10.98
CA LEU A 4 -15.48 12.61 -10.32
C LEU A 4 -15.94 13.88 -11.01
N CYS A 5 -17.04 13.81 -11.77
CA CYS A 5 -17.77 14.98 -12.26
C CYS A 5 -18.70 15.48 -11.16
N ALA A 6 -18.49 16.72 -10.72
CA ALA A 6 -19.47 17.46 -9.93
C ALA A 6 -20.56 17.96 -10.87
N CYS A 7 -21.81 17.50 -10.67
CA CYS A 7 -22.98 18.01 -11.39
C CYS A 7 -23.60 19.18 -10.61
N GLN A 8 -23.58 20.38 -11.22
CA GLN A 8 -24.50 21.45 -10.87
C GLN A 8 -25.92 21.09 -11.36
N LYS A 9 -26.91 21.25 -10.48
CA LYS A 9 -28.31 21.16 -10.86
C LYS A 9 -28.67 22.29 -11.80
N SER A 10 -29.11 21.95 -13.00
CA SER A 10 -29.98 22.80 -13.82
C SER A 10 -31.25 22.01 -14.13
N ASP A 11 -32.38 22.50 -13.65
CA ASP A 11 -33.69 21.97 -13.99
C ASP A 11 -33.96 22.14 -15.49
N SER A 12 -33.95 21.04 -16.21
CA SER A 12 -34.74 20.90 -17.45
C SER A 12 -34.98 19.38 -17.63
N GLU A 13 -36.22 18.96 -17.55
CA GLU A 13 -36.68 17.63 -17.84
C GLU A 13 -36.41 17.25 -19.31
N ASN A 14 -35.23 16.69 -19.57
CA ASN A 14 -35.02 15.80 -20.69
C ASN A 14 -34.85 14.41 -20.16
N LYS A 15 -35.94 13.62 -20.14
CA LYS A 15 -35.89 12.17 -19.95
C LYS A 15 -35.11 11.58 -21.11
N ILE A 16 -33.79 11.52 -20.98
CA ILE A 16 -32.97 10.64 -21.81
C ILE A 16 -33.34 9.23 -21.34
N ASN A 17 -34.07 8.52 -22.19
CA ASN A 17 -34.34 7.10 -22.01
C ASN A 17 -33.01 6.38 -22.26
N VAL A 18 -32.13 6.38 -21.25
CA VAL A 18 -30.92 5.56 -21.23
C VAL A 18 -31.46 4.15 -21.00
N GLN A 19 -31.68 3.42 -22.11
CA GLN A 19 -31.70 1.99 -22.06
C GLN A 19 -30.34 1.60 -21.49
N SER A 20 -30.30 1.35 -20.17
CA SER A 20 -29.09 0.94 -19.50
C SER A 20 -28.73 -0.43 -20.07
N ASP A 21 -27.79 -0.45 -21.01
CA ASP A 21 -27.01 -1.68 -21.25
C ASP A 21 -26.30 -1.97 -19.93
N ILE A 22 -27.00 -2.70 -19.07
CA ILE A 22 -26.43 -3.16 -17.80
C ILE A 22 -25.29 -4.07 -18.21
N LEU A 23 -24.07 -3.57 -17.99
CA LEU A 23 -22.88 -4.39 -18.18
C LEU A 23 -22.96 -5.54 -17.18
N TYR A 24 -23.44 -6.67 -17.65
CA TYR A 24 -23.54 -7.88 -16.83
C TYR A 24 -22.20 -8.60 -16.86
N VAL A 25 -21.60 -8.75 -15.68
CA VAL A 25 -20.40 -9.57 -15.50
C VAL A 25 -20.84 -10.85 -14.79
N GLU A 26 -20.63 -11.98 -15.45
CA GLU A 26 -20.92 -13.27 -14.84
C GLU A 26 -20.05 -13.53 -13.62
N LYS A 27 -20.67 -14.13 -12.59
CA LYS A 27 -19.93 -14.55 -11.40
C LYS A 27 -18.92 -15.62 -11.78
N VAL A 28 -17.68 -15.45 -11.32
CA VAL A 28 -16.65 -16.49 -11.47
C VAL A 28 -17.04 -17.68 -10.60
N GLU A 29 -17.34 -18.81 -11.26
CA GLU A 29 -17.66 -20.06 -10.58
C GLU A 29 -16.41 -20.68 -9.94
N ASN A 30 -16.60 -21.34 -8.79
CA ASN A 30 -15.55 -22.06 -8.08
C ASN A 30 -14.33 -21.21 -7.65
N MET A 31 -14.49 -19.90 -7.45
CA MET A 31 -13.45 -19.08 -6.89
C MET A 31 -13.05 -19.60 -5.50
N PRO A 32 -11.76 -19.86 -5.22
CA PRO A 32 -11.32 -20.29 -3.90
C PRO A 32 -11.76 -19.30 -2.83
N LYS A 33 -12.13 -19.80 -1.65
CA LYS A 33 -12.59 -18.94 -0.54
C LYS A 33 -11.49 -18.01 0.01
N ASP A 34 -10.25 -18.38 -0.21
CA ASP A 34 -9.04 -17.65 0.19
C ASP A 34 -8.45 -16.81 -0.96
N PHE A 35 -9.18 -16.67 -2.08
CA PHE A 35 -8.76 -15.80 -3.17
C PHE A 35 -8.59 -14.36 -2.66
N ILE A 36 -7.42 -13.76 -2.95
CA ILE A 36 -7.10 -12.41 -2.47
C ILE A 36 -7.82 -11.37 -3.32
N LEU A 37 -8.75 -10.67 -2.71
CA LEU A 37 -9.44 -9.50 -3.25
C LEU A 37 -9.00 -8.28 -2.45
N GLY A 38 -8.16 -7.43 -3.05
CA GLY A 38 -7.52 -6.34 -2.32
C GLY A 38 -7.72 -4.96 -2.94
N MET A 39 -7.61 -3.93 -2.11
CA MET A 39 -7.57 -2.53 -2.51
C MET A 39 -6.43 -1.78 -1.81
N ASP A 40 -5.79 -0.85 -2.54
CA ASP A 40 -4.86 0.11 -1.92
C ASP A 40 -5.64 1.21 -1.21
N ALA A 41 -5.47 1.31 0.10
CA ALA A 41 -6.11 2.31 0.94
C ALA A 41 -5.11 3.30 1.57
N SER A 42 -3.88 3.39 1.03
CA SER A 42 -2.79 4.19 1.60
C SER A 42 -3.14 5.67 1.76
N CYS A 43 -4.00 6.22 0.88
CA CYS A 43 -4.40 7.62 0.92
C CYS A 43 -5.67 7.89 1.73
N VAL A 44 -6.37 6.87 2.21
CA VAL A 44 -7.64 7.02 2.94
C VAL A 44 -7.55 8.01 4.11
N PRO A 45 -6.55 7.94 5.01
CA PRO A 45 -6.46 8.89 6.12
C PRO A 45 -6.33 10.35 5.65
N SER A 46 -5.61 10.59 4.56
CA SER A 46 -5.43 11.93 3.97
C SER A 46 -6.72 12.44 3.31
N LEU A 47 -7.46 11.56 2.64
CA LEU A 47 -8.75 11.90 2.03
C LEU A 47 -9.79 12.25 3.10
N GLU A 48 -9.89 11.45 4.16
CA GLU A 48 -10.79 11.72 5.29
C GLU A 48 -10.43 13.02 6.00
N ALA A 49 -9.14 13.30 6.20
CA ALA A 49 -8.67 14.56 6.76
C ALA A 49 -9.04 15.78 5.90
N SER A 50 -9.24 15.61 4.59
CA SER A 50 -9.76 16.65 3.69
C SER A 50 -11.29 16.72 3.62
N GLY A 51 -12.01 15.93 4.45
CA GLY A 51 -13.47 15.94 4.54
C GLY A 51 -14.17 14.96 3.60
N VAL A 52 -13.45 14.06 2.93
CA VAL A 52 -14.08 13.01 2.10
C VAL A 52 -14.84 12.05 2.98
N LYS A 53 -16.07 11.73 2.59
CA LYS A 53 -16.96 10.75 3.21
C LYS A 53 -17.26 9.63 2.24
N TYR A 54 -17.51 8.45 2.77
CA TYR A 54 -17.82 7.26 2.00
C TYR A 54 -19.24 6.80 2.28
N TYR A 55 -19.91 6.30 1.26
CA TYR A 55 -21.30 5.87 1.33
C TYR A 55 -21.42 4.46 0.74
N ASP A 56 -22.25 3.65 1.37
CA ASP A 56 -22.60 2.35 0.81
C ASP A 56 -23.59 2.49 -0.38
N HIS A 57 -23.97 1.37 -0.98
CA HIS A 57 -24.89 1.36 -2.13
C HIS A 57 -26.32 1.83 -1.80
N ASN A 58 -26.67 1.93 -0.51
CA ASN A 58 -27.95 2.50 -0.07
C ASN A 58 -27.86 4.02 0.18
N GLY A 59 -26.67 4.61 0.04
CA GLY A 59 -26.41 6.02 0.32
C GLY A 59 -26.21 6.32 1.79
N GLU A 60 -25.96 5.33 2.64
CA GLU A 60 -25.63 5.50 4.05
C GLU A 60 -24.14 5.78 4.24
N GLU A 61 -23.81 6.82 5.01
CA GLU A 61 -22.42 7.13 5.35
C GLU A 61 -21.86 6.05 6.28
N LYS A 62 -20.73 5.43 5.86
CA LYS A 62 -20.05 4.37 6.61
C LYS A 62 -18.54 4.48 6.53
N ASP A 63 -17.87 3.77 7.42
CA ASP A 63 -16.42 3.55 7.34
C ASP A 63 -16.10 2.84 6.02
N VAL A 64 -15.15 3.37 5.24
CA VAL A 64 -14.76 2.78 3.95
C VAL A 64 -14.31 1.33 4.10
N TYR A 65 -13.67 0.96 5.20
CA TYR A 65 -13.23 -0.42 5.44
C TYR A 65 -14.42 -1.36 5.68
N GLU A 66 -15.50 -0.87 6.30
CA GLU A 66 -16.76 -1.61 6.39
C GLU A 66 -17.35 -1.85 5.01
N ILE A 67 -17.45 -0.78 4.21
CA ILE A 67 -17.96 -0.88 2.83
C ILE A 67 -17.15 -1.88 2.02
N LEU A 68 -15.81 -1.80 2.08
CA LEU A 68 -14.93 -2.72 1.35
C LEU A 68 -15.12 -4.17 1.78
N SER A 69 -15.12 -4.42 3.09
CA SER A 69 -15.28 -5.78 3.64
C SER A 69 -16.64 -6.38 3.28
N THR A 70 -17.73 -5.61 3.40
CA THR A 70 -19.08 -6.09 3.03
C THR A 70 -19.24 -6.37 1.53
N ASN A 71 -18.36 -5.79 0.70
CA ASN A 71 -18.29 -6.05 -0.74
C ASN A 71 -17.22 -7.09 -1.12
N GLY A 72 -16.73 -7.88 -0.16
CA GLY A 72 -15.87 -9.03 -0.40
C GLY A 72 -14.37 -8.74 -0.45
N VAL A 73 -13.95 -7.50 -0.20
CA VAL A 73 -12.53 -7.17 -0.05
C VAL A 73 -12.00 -7.82 1.23
N ASN A 74 -10.91 -8.58 1.11
CA ASN A 74 -10.31 -9.30 2.23
C ASN A 74 -8.84 -8.90 2.49
N TYR A 75 -8.27 -8.04 1.63
CA TYR A 75 -6.93 -7.49 1.79
C TYR A 75 -6.92 -5.98 1.56
N ILE A 76 -6.20 -5.27 2.41
CA ILE A 76 -5.89 -3.84 2.25
C ILE A 76 -4.40 -3.69 2.00
N ARG A 77 -4.04 -3.11 0.86
CA ARG A 77 -2.65 -2.74 0.56
C ARG A 77 -2.34 -1.40 1.20
N VAL A 78 -1.19 -1.31 1.87
CA VAL A 78 -0.64 -0.08 2.41
C VAL A 78 0.79 0.10 1.93
N ARG A 79 1.10 1.28 1.42
CA ARG A 79 2.47 1.69 1.10
C ARG A 79 3.16 2.20 2.35
N ILE A 80 4.45 1.92 2.47
CA ILE A 80 5.30 2.49 3.52
C ILE A 80 6.53 3.12 2.88
N TRP A 81 6.68 4.42 3.12
CA TRP A 81 7.86 5.23 2.81
C TRP A 81 8.65 5.44 4.09
N ASN A 82 9.98 5.54 3.96
CA ASN A 82 10.85 5.60 5.13
C ASN A 82 10.65 6.88 5.94
N ASP A 83 10.76 8.04 5.29
CA ASP A 83 10.55 9.35 5.92
C ASP A 83 10.01 10.34 4.88
N PRO A 84 8.67 10.36 4.63
CA PRO A 84 8.04 11.18 3.59
C PRO A 84 7.89 12.66 3.98
N PHE A 85 8.85 13.21 4.73
CA PHE A 85 8.81 14.60 5.20
C PHE A 85 10.11 15.34 4.89
N ASN A 86 10.01 16.64 4.62
CA ASN A 86 11.16 17.52 4.50
C ASN A 86 11.72 17.92 5.89
N SER A 87 12.82 18.67 5.89
CA SER A 87 13.49 19.14 7.13
C SER A 87 12.60 20.02 8.01
N ASN A 88 11.53 20.60 7.49
CA ASN A 88 10.57 21.41 8.23
C ASN A 88 9.35 20.59 8.70
N GLY A 89 9.37 19.26 8.54
CA GLY A 89 8.26 18.38 8.90
C GLY A 89 7.08 18.44 7.96
N GLN A 90 7.20 19.07 6.79
CA GLN A 90 6.14 19.11 5.78
C GLN A 90 6.18 17.83 4.94
N GLY A 91 5.03 17.16 4.82
CA GLY A 91 4.90 15.95 4.03
C GLY A 91 5.02 16.19 2.54
N TYR A 92 5.56 15.20 1.81
CA TYR A 92 5.68 15.26 0.34
C TYR A 92 4.36 15.06 -0.41
N GLY A 93 3.27 14.73 0.31
CA GLY A 93 1.96 14.44 -0.28
C GLY A 93 1.77 12.95 -0.61
N GLY A 94 0.79 12.67 -1.47
CA GLY A 94 0.49 11.27 -1.84
C GLY A 94 0.03 10.38 -0.67
N GLY A 95 -0.53 11.00 0.38
CA GLY A 95 -0.95 10.32 1.61
C GLY A 95 0.08 10.30 2.72
N ASN A 96 1.31 10.82 2.49
CA ASN A 96 2.44 10.78 3.46
C ASN A 96 2.53 9.40 4.11
N CYS A 97 2.67 8.37 3.28
CA CYS A 97 2.53 6.96 3.62
C CYS A 97 3.67 6.45 4.52
N ASP A 98 3.72 6.93 5.76
CA ASP A 98 4.65 6.46 6.77
C ASP A 98 4.09 5.25 7.56
N ILE A 99 4.91 4.73 8.45
CA ILE A 99 4.52 3.62 9.32
C ILE A 99 3.34 3.98 10.24
N GLU A 100 3.22 5.23 10.67
CA GLU A 100 2.12 5.67 11.55
C GLU A 100 0.77 5.63 10.84
N ASN A 101 0.73 6.06 9.57
CA ASN A 101 -0.47 5.94 8.75
C ASN A 101 -0.79 4.46 8.45
N ALA A 102 0.22 3.63 8.17
CA ALA A 102 0.02 2.20 7.98
C ALA A 102 -0.56 1.52 9.24
N VAL A 103 -0.13 1.92 10.44
CA VAL A 103 -0.70 1.43 11.70
C VAL A 103 -2.17 1.81 11.85
N LYS A 104 -2.55 3.05 11.55
CA LYS A 104 -3.96 3.49 11.58
C LYS A 104 -4.82 2.66 10.63
N ILE A 105 -4.35 2.46 9.41
CA ILE A 105 -5.03 1.67 8.38
C ILE A 105 -5.14 0.21 8.82
N GLY A 106 -4.04 -0.39 9.31
CA GLY A 106 -4.00 -1.80 9.72
C GLY A 106 -4.97 -2.12 10.85
N LYS A 107 -5.08 -1.25 11.85
CA LYS A 107 -6.07 -1.39 12.94
C LYS A 107 -7.50 -1.37 12.41
N ARG A 108 -7.80 -0.47 11.48
CA ARG A 108 -9.14 -0.36 10.89
C ARG A 108 -9.46 -1.55 10.00
N ALA A 109 -8.51 -2.00 9.17
CA ALA A 109 -8.68 -3.19 8.34
C ALA A 109 -8.96 -4.44 9.19
N ALA A 110 -8.18 -4.65 10.25
CA ALA A 110 -8.35 -5.78 11.16
C ALA A 110 -9.72 -5.77 11.88
N LYS A 111 -10.26 -4.59 12.23
CA LYS A 111 -11.61 -4.44 12.82
C LYS A 111 -12.69 -5.07 11.94
N TYR A 112 -12.52 -5.02 10.61
CA TYR A 112 -13.45 -5.57 9.64
C TYR A 112 -12.97 -6.91 9.02
N GLY A 113 -12.02 -7.59 9.68
CA GLY A 113 -11.56 -8.93 9.30
C GLY A 113 -10.69 -8.99 8.06
N MET A 114 -10.15 -7.85 7.60
CA MET A 114 -9.27 -7.79 6.43
C MET A 114 -7.81 -7.83 6.84
N LYS A 115 -7.01 -8.53 6.03
CA LYS A 115 -5.55 -8.61 6.19
C LYS A 115 -4.85 -7.44 5.50
N LEU A 116 -3.61 -7.19 5.91
CA LEU A 116 -2.74 -6.24 5.21
C LEU A 116 -1.85 -6.93 4.18
N LEU A 117 -1.71 -6.27 3.03
CA LEU A 117 -0.54 -6.34 2.17
C LEU A 117 0.31 -5.10 2.47
N VAL A 118 1.42 -5.30 3.16
CA VAL A 118 2.37 -4.22 3.51
C VAL A 118 3.37 -4.06 2.38
N ASN A 119 3.39 -2.89 1.73
CA ASN A 119 4.30 -2.60 0.63
C ASN A 119 5.38 -1.61 1.06
N PHE A 120 6.60 -2.09 1.23
CA PHE A 120 7.78 -1.26 1.50
C PHE A 120 8.35 -0.71 0.19
N HIS A 121 8.43 0.61 0.07
CA HIS A 121 9.10 1.25 -1.05
C HIS A 121 10.62 1.32 -0.87
N TYR A 122 11.11 1.30 0.38
CA TYR A 122 12.52 1.55 0.75
C TYR A 122 13.05 2.83 0.10
N SER A 123 12.22 3.85 0.16
CA SER A 123 12.45 5.21 -0.32
C SER A 123 11.65 6.17 0.55
N ASP A 124 11.99 7.44 0.56
CA ASP A 124 11.25 8.47 1.29
C ASP A 124 9.99 8.94 0.56
N PHE A 125 9.83 8.54 -0.69
CA PHE A 125 8.67 8.85 -1.52
C PHE A 125 8.41 7.71 -2.51
N TRP A 126 7.69 7.96 -3.60
CA TRP A 126 7.41 6.97 -4.63
C TRP A 126 8.68 6.31 -5.16
N ALA A 127 8.72 4.97 -5.10
CA ALA A 127 9.64 4.16 -5.87
C ALA A 127 8.89 3.63 -7.10
N ASP A 128 9.48 3.83 -8.27
CA ASP A 128 8.99 3.36 -9.56
C ASP A 128 10.19 2.96 -10.45
N PRO A 129 10.00 2.36 -11.63
CA PRO A 129 11.12 1.88 -12.46
C PRO A 129 12.16 2.95 -12.80
N ALA A 130 11.76 4.24 -12.82
CA ALA A 130 12.66 5.35 -13.10
C ALA A 130 13.20 6.03 -11.82
N LYS A 131 12.67 5.71 -10.65
CA LYS A 131 12.96 6.38 -9.39
C LYS A 131 13.07 5.38 -8.24
N GLN A 132 14.21 4.74 -8.12
CA GLN A 132 14.54 3.87 -6.99
C GLN A 132 15.49 4.60 -6.02
N MET A 133 15.01 5.73 -5.47
CA MET A 133 15.83 6.59 -4.61
C MET A 133 16.09 5.92 -3.27
N VAL A 134 17.37 5.97 -2.84
CA VAL A 134 17.73 5.55 -1.50
C VAL A 134 17.10 6.51 -0.46
N PRO A 135 16.60 6.01 0.68
CA PRO A 135 16.19 6.88 1.78
C PRO A 135 17.31 7.83 2.22
N LYS A 136 16.96 9.08 2.53
CA LYS A 136 17.96 10.09 2.96
C LYS A 136 18.81 9.64 4.14
N ALA A 137 18.24 8.85 5.06
CA ALA A 137 18.96 8.29 6.20
C ALA A 137 20.00 7.23 5.82
N TRP A 138 19.91 6.63 4.62
CA TRP A 138 20.80 5.55 4.17
C TRP A 138 21.73 5.97 3.02
N LYS A 139 21.72 7.27 2.67
CA LYS A 139 22.37 7.81 1.48
C LYS A 139 23.88 7.49 1.41
N ASP A 140 24.57 7.55 2.54
CA ASP A 140 26.02 7.37 2.61
C ASP A 140 26.44 5.97 3.09
N MET A 141 25.49 5.02 3.17
CA MET A 141 25.74 3.66 3.60
C MET A 141 26.31 2.82 2.44
N ASN A 142 27.29 1.97 2.76
CA ASN A 142 27.68 0.88 1.86
C ASN A 142 26.58 -0.17 1.78
N ILE A 143 26.73 -1.18 0.94
CA ILE A 143 25.67 -2.16 0.69
C ILE A 143 25.39 -3.06 1.91
N GLU A 144 26.41 -3.37 2.70
CA GLU A 144 26.29 -4.15 3.93
C GLU A 144 25.45 -3.41 4.97
N ASP A 145 25.82 -2.17 5.25
CA ASP A 145 25.11 -1.30 6.21
C ASP A 145 23.68 -0.99 5.74
N LYS A 146 23.50 -0.80 4.42
CA LYS A 146 22.18 -0.58 3.82
C LYS A 146 21.28 -1.80 3.97
N ALA A 147 21.82 -3.01 3.77
CA ALA A 147 21.07 -4.25 3.95
C ALA A 147 20.68 -4.47 5.43
N GLU A 148 21.56 -4.15 6.36
CA GLU A 148 21.27 -4.17 7.81
C GLU A 148 20.18 -3.16 8.17
N ALA A 149 20.30 -1.91 7.70
CA ALA A 149 19.30 -0.87 7.93
C ALA A 149 17.92 -1.25 7.35
N LEU A 150 17.88 -1.83 6.15
CA LEU A 150 16.67 -2.31 5.51
C LEU A 150 16.03 -3.46 6.31
N TYR A 151 16.84 -4.42 6.76
CA TYR A 151 16.38 -5.50 7.62
C TYR A 151 15.77 -4.96 8.92
N ALA A 152 16.50 -4.08 9.63
CA ALA A 152 16.05 -3.50 10.89
C ALA A 152 14.74 -2.71 10.70
N TYR A 153 14.68 -1.84 9.70
CA TYR A 153 13.50 -1.05 9.37
C TYR A 153 12.28 -1.92 9.05
N THR A 154 12.47 -2.96 8.25
CA THR A 154 11.39 -3.90 7.90
C THR A 154 10.87 -4.62 9.14
N ARG A 155 11.78 -5.15 9.96
CA ARG A 155 11.46 -5.86 11.20
C ARG A 155 10.69 -4.97 12.17
N GLU A 156 11.22 -3.79 12.48
CA GLU A 156 10.61 -2.83 13.42
C GLU A 156 9.23 -2.38 12.95
N SER A 157 9.08 -2.10 11.64
CA SER A 157 7.80 -1.71 11.06
C SER A 157 6.75 -2.81 11.18
N LEU A 158 7.12 -4.06 10.88
CA LEU A 158 6.21 -5.20 10.99
C LEU A 158 5.86 -5.51 12.46
N GLU A 159 6.82 -5.43 13.38
CA GLU A 159 6.58 -5.56 14.83
C GLU A 159 5.59 -4.48 15.30
N LYS A 160 5.76 -3.23 14.86
CA LYS A 160 4.87 -2.11 15.20
C LYS A 160 3.44 -2.34 14.69
N LEU A 161 3.28 -2.77 13.46
CA LEU A 161 1.96 -3.12 12.88
C LEU A 161 1.31 -4.27 13.66
N LYS A 162 2.03 -5.34 13.91
CA LYS A 162 1.55 -6.51 14.64
C LYS A 162 1.15 -6.17 16.08
N ASN A 163 1.99 -5.41 16.79
CA ASN A 163 1.70 -4.96 18.16
C ASN A 163 0.49 -4.02 18.23
N ALA A 164 0.18 -3.32 17.14
CA ALA A 164 -1.01 -2.50 17.01
C ALA A 164 -2.28 -3.30 16.67
N GLY A 165 -2.18 -4.60 16.44
CA GLY A 165 -3.30 -5.49 16.13
C GLY A 165 -3.62 -5.63 14.64
N ALA A 166 -2.73 -5.21 13.74
CA ALA A 166 -2.90 -5.46 12.31
C ALA A 166 -2.67 -6.94 11.96
N ASP A 167 -3.51 -7.51 11.10
CA ASP A 167 -3.34 -8.87 10.57
C ASP A 167 -2.53 -8.80 9.26
N ILE A 168 -1.25 -9.16 9.30
CA ILE A 168 -0.34 -9.07 8.18
C ILE A 168 -0.39 -10.38 7.39
N GLY A 169 -1.03 -10.36 6.22
CA GLY A 169 -1.15 -11.55 5.35
C GLY A 169 -0.10 -11.61 4.24
N MET A 170 0.42 -10.46 3.81
CA MET A 170 1.42 -10.38 2.74
C MET A 170 2.35 -9.18 2.95
N VAL A 171 3.61 -9.33 2.58
CA VAL A 171 4.60 -8.25 2.58
C VAL A 171 5.28 -8.19 1.22
N GLN A 172 5.20 -7.04 0.58
CA GLN A 172 5.88 -6.73 -0.68
C GLN A 172 7.20 -6.02 -0.36
N ILE A 173 8.30 -6.63 -0.82
CA ILE A 173 9.67 -6.13 -0.61
C ILE A 173 10.08 -5.33 -1.84
N GLY A 174 10.12 -4.01 -1.68
CA GLY A 174 10.32 -3.07 -2.78
C GLY A 174 9.05 -2.80 -3.58
N ASN A 175 9.09 -1.78 -4.41
CA ASN A 175 8.03 -1.43 -5.36
C ASN A 175 8.63 -1.19 -6.73
N GLU A 176 8.13 -1.91 -7.74
CA GLU A 176 8.54 -1.80 -9.15
C GLU A 176 10.07 -1.92 -9.33
N THR A 177 10.63 -2.97 -8.73
CA THR A 177 12.08 -3.21 -8.63
C THR A 177 12.66 -3.88 -9.89
N ASN A 178 12.16 -3.54 -11.06
CA ASN A 178 12.46 -4.19 -12.35
C ASN A 178 13.96 -4.26 -12.71
N GLY A 179 14.77 -3.38 -12.19
CA GLY A 179 16.21 -3.35 -12.47
C GLY A 179 16.95 -2.46 -11.48
N ALA A 180 16.28 -2.02 -10.42
CA ALA A 180 16.87 -1.20 -9.38
C ALA A 180 16.12 -1.36 -8.06
N MET A 181 16.76 -1.10 -6.94
CA MET A 181 16.17 -1.07 -5.62
C MET A 181 17.00 -0.22 -4.68
N CYS A 182 16.37 0.72 -3.99
CA CYS A 182 17.02 1.49 -2.91
C CYS A 182 18.35 2.13 -3.32
N GLY A 183 18.41 2.69 -4.54
CA GLY A 183 19.58 3.35 -5.09
C GLY A 183 20.64 2.41 -5.69
N GLU A 184 20.41 1.10 -5.71
CA GLU A 184 21.28 0.13 -6.40
C GLU A 184 20.67 -0.23 -7.77
N PHE A 185 21.49 -0.24 -8.81
CA PHE A 185 21.05 -0.45 -10.19
C PHE A 185 21.69 -1.70 -10.79
N SER A 186 20.90 -2.55 -11.44
CA SER A 186 21.34 -3.79 -12.06
C SER A 186 22.36 -3.59 -13.18
N THR A 187 22.38 -2.40 -13.78
CA THR A 187 23.34 -2.02 -14.84
C THR A 187 24.74 -1.70 -14.31
N GLU A 188 24.90 -1.54 -13.00
CA GLU A 188 26.18 -1.33 -12.36
C GLU A 188 26.92 -2.64 -12.10
N LEU A 189 28.23 -2.57 -11.91
CA LEU A 189 29.04 -3.75 -11.54
C LEU A 189 28.54 -4.33 -10.20
N GLY A 190 28.17 -5.61 -10.23
CA GLY A 190 27.59 -6.29 -9.06
C GLY A 190 26.19 -5.81 -8.68
N GLY A 191 25.49 -5.09 -9.56
CA GLY A 191 24.18 -4.48 -9.24
C GLY A 191 23.10 -5.49 -8.84
N TRP A 192 22.98 -6.61 -9.54
CA TRP A 192 22.06 -7.69 -9.16
C TRP A 192 22.42 -8.36 -7.84
N GLU A 193 23.69 -8.50 -7.52
CA GLU A 193 24.14 -9.05 -6.23
C GLU A 193 23.73 -8.13 -5.08
N LYS A 194 23.86 -6.82 -5.27
CA LYS A 194 23.42 -5.82 -4.28
C LYS A 194 21.90 -5.83 -4.12
N ILE A 195 21.13 -5.81 -5.22
CA ILE A 195 19.66 -5.84 -5.20
C ILE A 195 19.17 -7.11 -4.50
N THR A 196 19.71 -8.27 -4.83
CA THR A 196 19.32 -9.54 -4.19
C THR A 196 19.71 -9.60 -2.72
N ARG A 197 20.79 -8.97 -2.31
CA ARG A 197 21.16 -8.80 -0.90
C ARG A 197 20.10 -8.00 -0.13
N LEU A 198 19.66 -6.87 -0.68
CA LEU A 198 18.60 -6.05 -0.08
C LEU A 198 17.27 -6.82 0.00
N MET A 199 16.86 -7.49 -1.08
CA MET A 199 15.66 -8.33 -1.07
C MET A 199 15.72 -9.46 -0.05
N SER A 200 16.89 -10.10 0.07
CA SER A 200 17.12 -11.18 1.04
C SER A 200 17.04 -10.67 2.49
N ALA A 201 17.57 -9.48 2.76
CA ALA A 201 17.50 -8.83 4.06
C ALA A 201 16.03 -8.54 4.46
N GLY A 202 15.24 -7.95 3.54
CA GLY A 202 13.82 -7.72 3.75
C GLY A 202 13.05 -9.03 3.97
N SER A 203 13.28 -10.05 3.12
CA SER A 203 12.64 -11.36 3.25
C SER A 203 12.96 -12.03 4.58
N LYS A 204 14.21 -11.96 5.05
CA LYS A 204 14.61 -12.47 6.36
C LYS A 204 13.81 -11.82 7.48
N ALA A 205 13.69 -10.49 7.50
CA ALA A 205 12.91 -9.76 8.49
C ALA A 205 11.43 -10.19 8.50
N VAL A 206 10.83 -10.36 7.29
CA VAL A 206 9.44 -10.84 7.17
C VAL A 206 9.29 -12.24 7.78
N ARG A 207 10.18 -13.17 7.46
CA ARG A 207 10.10 -14.54 7.96
C ARG A 207 10.26 -14.64 9.48
N GLU A 208 11.01 -13.74 10.09
CA GLU A 208 11.18 -13.69 11.53
C GLU A 208 9.95 -13.13 12.25
N VAL A 209 9.35 -12.04 11.75
CA VAL A 209 8.22 -11.38 12.42
C VAL A 209 6.87 -11.99 12.04
N CYS A 210 6.71 -12.33 10.76
CA CYS A 210 5.47 -12.79 10.16
C CYS A 210 5.69 -14.07 9.34
N PRO A 211 6.04 -15.21 9.98
CA PRO A 211 6.46 -16.45 9.29
C PRO A 211 5.39 -17.00 8.33
N ASN A 212 4.11 -16.71 8.58
CA ASN A 212 2.99 -17.17 7.75
C ASN A 212 2.58 -16.17 6.66
N ALA A 213 3.14 -14.98 6.62
CA ALA A 213 2.82 -14.01 5.59
C ALA A 213 3.44 -14.43 4.24
N LEU A 214 2.71 -14.14 3.16
CA LEU A 214 3.27 -14.25 1.81
C LEU A 214 4.33 -13.17 1.63
N VAL A 215 5.40 -13.50 0.91
CA VAL A 215 6.41 -12.53 0.48
C VAL A 215 6.25 -12.29 -1.00
N ALA A 216 6.04 -11.04 -1.38
CA ALA A 216 5.91 -10.62 -2.76
C ALA A 216 7.11 -9.76 -3.18
N VAL A 217 7.46 -9.86 -4.45
CA VAL A 217 8.41 -8.99 -5.16
C VAL A 217 7.67 -8.38 -6.34
N HIS A 218 7.92 -7.11 -6.62
CA HIS A 218 7.21 -6.36 -7.66
C HIS A 218 8.18 -5.54 -8.50
#